data_7647285d9919403792a7497d6620b3de
#
_entry.id   7647285d9919403792a7497d6620b3de
#
_cell.length_a   1.000
_cell.length_b   1.000
_cell.length_c   1.000
_cell.angle_alpha   90.00
_cell.angle_beta   90.00
_cell.angle_gamma   90.00
#
_symmetry.space_group_name_H-M   'P 1'
#
loop_
_entity.id
_entity.type
_entity.pdbx_description
1 polymer ?
#
loop_
_entity_poly.entity_id
_entity_poly.type
_entity_poly.pdbx_seq_one_letter_code
_entity_poly.pdbx_strand_id
1 'polypeptide(L)'
;RQTVQGGEYKGKTVWEQAREMGFQTVENDPAAMNALQYKDNQPVLALMGDGNMPTKFNPSKATAKDPAKDANPTVCTPNADWLGNQGVSLKDMTKKALDLLGANPNGQKNGYFLQVEGASIDKQDHAGNACGQIGETDDFDQAIAYALKNVDLNNTLVIVTANHAHTSQILNAQPAYALSTVLKTADGTNMVVSYGTAQD
;
A
#
# COMPACT_ATOMS: atom_id res chain seq x y z
N ARG A 1 5.46 18.47 -0.06
CA ARG A 1 4.58 18.68 1.12
C ARG A 1 3.97 20.07 1.04
N GLN A 2 2.66 20.14 1.17
CA GLN A 2 1.94 21.41 1.07
C GLN A 2 1.94 22.10 2.45
N THR A 3 1.99 23.43 2.44
CA THR A 3 1.86 24.27 3.62
C THR A 3 0.39 24.64 3.85
N VAL A 4 0.02 24.80 5.12
CA VAL A 4 -1.30 25.30 5.50
C VAL A 4 -1.49 26.75 5.05
N GLN A 5 -2.65 27.07 4.46
CA GLN A 5 -2.90 28.38 3.86
C GLN A 5 -3.49 29.41 4.82
N GLY A 6 -3.94 29.00 6.02
CA GLY A 6 -4.55 29.92 7.00
C GLY A 6 -4.49 29.40 8.44
N GLY A 7 -4.95 30.22 9.37
CA GLY A 7 -4.97 29.89 10.80
C GLY A 7 -3.59 29.99 11.47
N GLU A 8 -3.51 29.45 12.68
CA GLU A 8 -2.31 29.48 13.53
C GLU A 8 -1.07 28.85 12.86
N TYR A 9 -1.29 27.82 12.01
CA TYR A 9 -0.22 27.08 11.34
C TYR A 9 0.04 27.52 9.90
N LYS A 10 -0.39 28.75 9.53
CA LYS A 10 -0.15 29.30 8.18
C LYS A 10 1.33 29.27 7.83
N GLY A 11 1.63 28.74 6.63
CA GLY A 11 3.00 28.63 6.12
C GLY A 11 3.78 27.42 6.63
N LYS A 12 3.22 26.64 7.56
CA LYS A 12 3.84 25.39 8.06
C LYS A 12 3.28 24.16 7.34
N THR A 13 4.13 23.17 7.12
CA THR A 13 3.70 21.84 6.67
C THR A 13 3.07 21.08 7.83
N VAL A 14 2.28 20.06 7.54
CA VAL A 14 1.75 19.13 8.58
C VAL A 14 2.91 18.46 9.36
N TRP A 15 4.04 18.24 8.71
CA TRP A 15 5.24 17.70 9.33
C TRP A 15 5.81 18.64 10.42
N GLU A 16 5.96 19.91 10.10
CA GLU A 16 6.45 20.92 11.07
C GLU A 16 5.47 21.07 12.23
N GLN A 17 4.16 21.06 11.95
CA GLN A 17 3.13 21.11 12.99
C GLN A 17 3.23 19.90 13.93
N ALA A 18 3.35 18.69 13.40
CA ALA A 18 3.48 17.47 14.21
C ALA A 18 4.71 17.55 15.14
N ARG A 19 5.84 18.06 14.64
CA ARG A 19 7.04 18.26 15.47
C ARG A 19 6.81 19.25 16.60
N GLU A 20 6.17 20.37 16.32
CA GLU A 20 5.84 21.38 17.33
C GLU A 20 4.85 20.87 18.38
N MET A 21 3.94 19.96 17.97
CA MET A 21 2.98 19.31 18.86
C MET A 21 3.59 18.14 19.66
N GLY A 22 4.90 17.88 19.54
CA GLY A 22 5.61 16.87 20.31
C GLY A 22 5.53 15.44 19.76
N PHE A 23 5.14 15.27 18.49
CA PHE A 23 5.17 13.96 17.86
C PHE A 23 6.60 13.42 17.72
N GLN A 24 6.77 12.12 17.89
CA GLN A 24 7.95 11.42 17.37
C GLN A 24 7.85 11.37 15.85
N THR A 25 8.78 12.00 15.15
CA THR A 25 8.72 12.10 13.69
C THR A 25 9.87 11.34 13.05
N VAL A 26 9.58 10.54 12.01
CA VAL A 26 10.56 9.82 11.20
C VAL A 26 10.29 10.11 9.72
N GLU A 27 11.34 10.36 8.96
CA GLU A 27 11.25 10.69 7.54
C GLU A 27 12.30 9.89 6.76
N ASN A 28 11.84 9.04 5.84
CA ASN A 28 12.67 8.26 4.92
C ASN A 28 13.84 7.52 5.58
N ASP A 29 13.65 7.08 6.82
CA ASP A 29 14.66 6.36 7.60
C ASP A 29 14.07 5.08 8.22
N PRO A 30 14.24 3.92 7.55
CA PRO A 30 13.75 2.64 8.07
C PRO A 30 14.34 2.24 9.41
N ALA A 31 15.61 2.59 9.67
CA ALA A 31 16.27 2.27 10.93
C ALA A 31 15.66 3.09 12.09
N ALA A 32 15.45 4.39 11.88
CA ALA A 32 14.76 5.24 12.84
C ALA A 32 13.32 4.79 13.07
N MET A 33 12.57 4.41 12.03
CA MET A 33 11.23 3.85 12.18
C MET A 33 11.24 2.57 13.02
N ASN A 34 12.17 1.66 12.76
CA ASN A 34 12.29 0.43 13.53
C ASN A 34 12.70 0.67 14.98
N ALA A 35 13.46 1.74 15.27
CA ALA A 35 13.87 2.12 16.60
C ALA A 35 12.78 2.84 17.43
N LEU A 36 11.66 3.26 16.80
CA LEU A 36 10.56 3.90 17.52
C LEU A 36 10.05 3.02 18.65
N GLN A 37 9.81 3.66 19.79
CA GLN A 37 9.22 3.05 20.99
C GLN A 37 8.04 3.90 21.45
N TYR A 38 7.08 3.26 22.13
CA TYR A 38 6.02 3.99 22.79
C TYR A 38 6.59 5.00 23.80
N LYS A 39 6.09 6.21 23.74
CA LYS A 39 6.32 7.26 24.73
C LYS A 39 5.00 7.93 25.05
N ASP A 40 4.76 8.12 26.34
CA ASP A 40 3.52 8.76 26.78
C ASP A 40 3.40 10.19 26.22
N ASN A 41 2.21 10.54 25.77
CA ASN A 41 1.89 11.83 25.15
C ASN A 41 2.75 12.23 23.93
N GLN A 42 3.41 11.28 23.28
CA GLN A 42 4.18 11.51 22.05
C GLN A 42 3.67 10.62 20.91
N PRO A 43 2.64 11.04 20.19
CA PRO A 43 2.18 10.32 18.99
C PRO A 43 3.30 10.18 17.97
N VAL A 44 3.15 9.24 17.03
CA VAL A 44 4.14 8.99 15.99
C VAL A 44 3.61 9.46 14.64
N LEU A 45 4.46 10.14 13.88
CA LEU A 45 4.27 10.41 12.45
C LEU A 45 5.52 9.93 11.70
N ALA A 46 5.39 8.83 10.95
CA ALA A 46 6.44 8.31 10.10
C ALA A 46 6.03 8.47 8.62
N LEU A 47 6.84 9.19 7.85
CA LEU A 47 6.66 9.40 6.41
C LEU A 47 7.83 8.73 5.67
N MET A 48 7.56 7.58 5.05
CA MET A 48 8.58 6.70 4.47
C MET A 48 8.73 6.86 2.96
N GLY A 49 8.31 7.98 2.39
CA GLY A 49 8.46 8.31 0.98
C GLY A 49 8.19 9.78 0.70
N ASP A 50 8.86 10.36 -0.28
CA ASP A 50 8.66 11.75 -0.72
C ASP A 50 7.41 11.93 -1.60
N GLY A 51 6.79 10.84 -1.96
CA GLY A 51 5.58 10.74 -2.77
C GLY A 51 5.04 9.33 -2.74
N ASN A 52 4.60 8.81 -3.88
CA ASN A 52 4.26 7.40 -3.99
C ASN A 52 5.52 6.54 -3.89
N MET A 53 5.45 5.50 -3.08
CA MET A 53 6.53 4.51 -3.00
C MET A 53 6.56 3.66 -4.29
N PRO A 54 7.73 3.14 -4.70
CA PRO A 54 7.82 2.22 -5.82
C PRO A 54 6.94 0.98 -5.60
N THR A 55 6.29 0.50 -6.66
CA THR A 55 5.47 -0.71 -6.62
C THR A 55 6.34 -1.97 -6.52
N LYS A 56 5.80 -3.03 -5.91
CA LYS A 56 6.50 -4.30 -5.71
C LYS A 56 6.92 -4.97 -7.01
N PHE A 57 6.09 -4.88 -8.04
CA PHE A 57 6.43 -5.35 -9.39
C PHE A 57 6.61 -4.18 -10.35
N ASN A 58 7.45 -4.39 -11.37
CA ASN A 58 7.61 -3.46 -12.47
C ASN A 58 6.25 -3.17 -13.11
N PRO A 59 5.97 -1.91 -13.49
CA PRO A 59 4.68 -1.56 -14.05
C PRO A 59 4.41 -2.24 -15.39
N SER A 60 3.16 -2.62 -15.59
CA SER A 60 2.60 -3.00 -16.89
C SER A 60 1.63 -1.93 -17.37
N LYS A 61 1.35 -1.90 -18.67
CA LYS A 61 0.37 -0.98 -19.25
C LYS A 61 -0.75 -1.77 -19.93
N ALA A 62 -1.99 -1.46 -19.59
CA ALA A 62 -3.13 -1.96 -20.34
C ALA A 62 -3.15 -1.33 -21.73
N THR A 63 -3.49 -2.11 -22.75
CA THR A 63 -3.54 -1.71 -24.16
C THR A 63 -4.85 -2.12 -24.80
N ALA A 64 -5.17 -1.55 -25.95
CA ALA A 64 -6.25 -2.03 -26.79
C ALA A 64 -6.03 -3.50 -27.17
N LYS A 65 -7.10 -4.18 -27.61
CA LYS A 65 -7.06 -5.58 -28.01
C LYS A 65 -5.97 -5.82 -29.06
N ASP A 66 -5.07 -6.75 -28.77
CA ASP A 66 -3.99 -7.19 -29.65
C ASP A 66 -3.85 -8.73 -29.53
N PRO A 67 -4.20 -9.50 -30.57
CA PRO A 67 -4.07 -10.96 -30.54
C PRO A 67 -2.64 -11.46 -30.28
N ALA A 68 -1.61 -10.67 -30.58
CA ALA A 68 -0.23 -11.02 -30.28
C ALA A 68 0.06 -11.13 -28.78
N LYS A 69 -0.74 -10.47 -27.94
CA LYS A 69 -0.63 -10.55 -26.47
C LYS A 69 -1.05 -11.90 -25.91
N ASP A 70 -1.98 -12.61 -26.58
CA ASP A 70 -2.35 -13.96 -26.14
C ASP A 70 -1.19 -14.95 -26.32
N ALA A 71 -0.37 -14.77 -27.37
CA ALA A 71 0.84 -15.57 -27.61
C ALA A 71 2.04 -15.12 -26.75
N ASN A 72 2.11 -13.83 -26.39
CA ASN A 72 3.20 -13.22 -25.63
C ASN A 72 2.64 -12.46 -24.41
N PRO A 73 2.05 -13.15 -23.42
CA PRO A 73 1.48 -12.51 -22.26
C PRO A 73 2.55 -11.82 -21.40
N THR A 74 2.15 -10.77 -20.72
CA THR A 74 3.00 -10.04 -19.78
C THR A 74 3.33 -10.92 -18.57
N VAL A 75 4.61 -11.02 -18.23
CA VAL A 75 5.08 -11.61 -16.98
C VAL A 75 5.40 -10.48 -16.01
N CYS A 76 4.75 -10.46 -14.85
CA CYS A 76 5.09 -9.51 -13.80
C CYS A 76 6.44 -9.86 -13.18
N THR A 77 7.36 -8.91 -13.15
CA THR A 77 8.72 -9.10 -12.63
C THR A 77 8.94 -8.21 -11.40
N PRO A 78 9.74 -8.65 -10.42
CA PRO A 78 10.09 -7.82 -9.27
C PRO A 78 10.69 -6.48 -9.69
N ASN A 79 10.28 -5.42 -9.00
CA ASN A 79 10.84 -4.09 -9.18
C ASN A 79 12.07 -3.94 -8.27
N ALA A 80 13.23 -3.66 -8.86
CA ALA A 80 14.48 -3.49 -8.11
C ALA A 80 14.47 -2.27 -7.17
N ASP A 81 13.62 -1.28 -7.48
CA ASP A 81 13.50 -0.06 -6.67
C ASP A 81 12.55 -0.24 -5.47
N TRP A 82 11.78 -1.35 -5.44
CA TRP A 82 10.91 -1.65 -4.32
C TRP A 82 11.73 -1.94 -3.06
N LEU A 83 11.37 -1.33 -1.94
CA LEU A 83 12.12 -1.39 -0.68
C LEU A 83 13.59 -0.95 -0.80
N GLY A 84 13.92 -0.07 -1.75
CA GLY A 84 15.25 0.53 -1.85
C GLY A 84 15.72 1.16 -0.53
N ASN A 85 16.69 2.04 -0.55
CA ASN A 85 17.34 2.58 0.66
C ASN A 85 16.38 3.20 1.70
N GLN A 86 15.18 3.61 1.29
CA GLN A 86 14.17 4.27 2.13
C GLN A 86 12.91 3.42 2.33
N GLY A 87 12.86 2.25 1.69
CA GLY A 87 11.65 1.45 1.62
C GLY A 87 11.40 0.66 2.89
N VAL A 88 10.14 0.69 3.30
CA VAL A 88 9.57 -0.24 4.28
C VAL A 88 8.31 -0.83 3.67
N SER A 89 8.09 -2.13 3.86
CA SER A 89 6.88 -2.80 3.42
C SER A 89 5.68 -2.38 4.27
N LEU A 90 4.47 -2.58 3.74
CA LEU A 90 3.25 -2.40 4.53
C LEU A 90 3.24 -3.34 5.76
N LYS A 91 3.82 -4.54 5.61
CA LYS A 91 4.05 -5.47 6.73
C LYS A 91 4.91 -4.84 7.82
N ASP A 92 6.03 -4.17 7.47
CA ASP A 92 6.93 -3.56 8.46
C ASP A 92 6.27 -2.39 9.18
N MET A 93 5.49 -1.57 8.46
CA MET A 93 4.70 -0.49 9.05
C MET A 93 3.60 -1.04 9.96
N THR A 94 2.90 -2.09 9.55
CA THR A 94 1.89 -2.78 10.36
C THR A 94 2.50 -3.37 11.62
N LYS A 95 3.65 -4.04 11.50
CA LYS A 95 4.41 -4.54 12.66
C LYS A 95 4.69 -3.43 13.64
N LYS A 96 5.28 -2.32 13.18
CA LYS A 96 5.64 -1.20 14.06
C LYS A 96 4.40 -0.58 14.71
N ALA A 97 3.28 -0.45 13.99
CA ALA A 97 2.04 0.06 14.56
C ALA A 97 1.51 -0.86 15.68
N LEU A 98 1.51 -2.17 15.46
CA LEU A 98 1.10 -3.14 16.48
C LEU A 98 2.03 -3.11 17.71
N ASP A 99 3.36 -3.02 17.51
CA ASP A 99 4.34 -2.91 18.59
C ASP A 99 4.07 -1.66 19.46
N LEU A 100 3.82 -0.51 18.83
CA LEU A 100 3.57 0.76 19.53
C LEU A 100 2.22 0.76 20.27
N LEU A 101 1.16 0.27 19.63
CA LEU A 101 -0.18 0.21 20.21
C LEU A 101 -0.23 -0.82 21.35
N GLY A 102 0.42 -1.97 21.20
CA GLY A 102 0.53 -2.99 22.22
C GLY A 102 1.39 -2.57 23.41
N ALA A 103 2.36 -1.68 23.23
CA ALA A 103 3.17 -1.11 24.31
C ALA A 103 2.46 0.03 25.06
N ASN A 104 1.37 0.60 24.52
CA ASN A 104 0.61 1.66 25.14
C ASN A 104 -0.22 1.11 26.32
N PRO A 105 -0.02 1.57 27.58
CA PRO A 105 -0.78 1.09 28.74
C PRO A 105 -2.30 1.27 28.59
N ASN A 106 -2.74 2.33 27.91
CA ASN A 106 -4.14 2.56 27.62
C ASN A 106 -4.66 1.56 26.56
N GLY A 107 -3.86 1.25 25.55
CA GLY A 107 -4.15 0.22 24.57
C GLY A 107 -4.25 -1.19 25.19
N GLN A 108 -3.37 -1.50 26.13
CA GLN A 108 -3.43 -2.76 26.88
C GLN A 108 -4.69 -2.89 27.74
N LYS A 109 -5.13 -1.80 28.35
CA LYS A 109 -6.28 -1.79 29.25
C LYS A 109 -7.62 -1.73 28.52
N ASN A 110 -7.72 -0.89 27.50
CA ASN A 110 -8.98 -0.50 26.85
C ASN A 110 -9.08 -0.99 25.42
N GLY A 111 -8.04 -1.65 24.90
CA GLY A 111 -7.92 -2.01 23.49
C GLY A 111 -7.48 -0.84 22.61
N TYR A 112 -7.31 -1.11 21.32
CA TYR A 112 -6.95 -0.12 20.32
C TYR A 112 -7.67 -0.41 19.00
N PHE A 113 -7.74 0.61 18.15
CA PHE A 113 -8.16 0.50 16.76
C PHE A 113 -6.94 0.76 15.87
N LEU A 114 -6.73 -0.12 14.89
CA LEU A 114 -5.70 0.04 13.86
C LEU A 114 -6.34 -0.11 12.48
N GLN A 115 -6.15 0.88 11.62
CA GLN A 115 -6.48 0.80 10.20
C GLN A 115 -5.18 0.67 9.41
N VAL A 116 -5.13 -0.32 8.52
CA VAL A 116 -4.03 -0.55 7.58
C VAL A 116 -4.59 -0.47 6.17
N GLU A 117 -3.98 0.31 5.31
CA GLU A 117 -4.47 0.54 3.96
C GLU A 117 -3.40 0.21 2.92
N GLY A 118 -3.76 -0.65 1.96
CA GLY A 118 -2.99 -0.88 0.73
C GLY A 118 -3.36 0.17 -0.33
N ALA A 119 -3.10 1.45 -0.05
CA ALA A 119 -3.58 2.58 -0.86
C ALA A 119 -3.12 2.56 -2.33
N SER A 120 -2.01 1.90 -2.63
CA SER A 120 -1.46 1.86 -3.99
C SER A 120 -2.20 0.87 -4.90
N ILE A 121 -2.99 -0.05 -4.37
CA ILE A 121 -3.84 -0.95 -5.17
C ILE A 121 -4.76 -0.12 -6.05
N ASP A 122 -5.52 0.80 -5.46
CA ASP A 122 -6.41 1.72 -6.18
C ASP A 122 -5.66 2.57 -7.23
N LYS A 123 -4.50 3.12 -6.86
CA LYS A 123 -3.69 3.92 -7.79
C LYS A 123 -3.22 3.14 -9.01
N GLN A 124 -2.87 1.87 -8.83
CA GLN A 124 -2.47 1.01 -9.94
C GLN A 124 -3.66 0.61 -10.81
N ASP A 125 -4.86 0.46 -10.23
CA ASP A 125 -6.11 0.30 -10.95
C ASP A 125 -6.39 1.50 -11.86
N HIS A 126 -6.30 2.71 -11.33
CA HIS A 126 -6.45 3.94 -12.12
C HIS A 126 -5.45 4.03 -13.28
N ALA A 127 -4.25 3.56 -13.08
CA ALA A 127 -3.19 3.56 -14.09
C ALA A 127 -3.31 2.43 -15.12
N GLY A 128 -4.26 1.49 -14.97
CA GLY A 128 -4.33 0.28 -15.79
C GLY A 128 -3.09 -0.60 -15.67
N ASN A 129 -2.46 -0.60 -14.49
CA ASN A 129 -1.20 -1.29 -14.21
C ASN A 129 -1.44 -2.59 -13.47
N ALA A 130 -1.73 -3.67 -14.20
CA ALA A 130 -2.06 -4.97 -13.62
C ALA A 130 -0.93 -5.55 -12.73
N CYS A 131 0.33 -5.45 -13.16
CA CYS A 131 1.44 -5.95 -12.36
C CYS A 131 1.64 -5.14 -11.08
N GLY A 132 1.47 -3.82 -11.15
CA GLY A 132 1.49 -2.95 -9.97
C GLY A 132 0.38 -3.32 -9.00
N GLN A 133 -0.86 -3.43 -9.48
CA GLN A 133 -2.03 -3.81 -8.66
C GLN A 133 -1.82 -5.14 -7.93
N ILE A 134 -1.34 -6.16 -8.65
CA ILE A 134 -1.06 -7.48 -8.07
C ILE A 134 0.07 -7.39 -7.03
N GLY A 135 1.15 -6.65 -7.32
CA GLY A 135 2.26 -6.48 -6.41
C GLY A 135 1.87 -5.78 -5.11
N GLU A 136 1.04 -4.74 -5.19
CA GLU A 136 0.56 -4.02 -4.02
C GLU A 136 -0.45 -4.85 -3.20
N THR A 137 -1.25 -5.69 -3.88
CA THR A 137 -2.15 -6.64 -3.22
C THR A 137 -1.35 -7.71 -2.46
N ASP A 138 -0.25 -8.21 -3.04
CA ASP A 138 0.64 -9.17 -2.38
C ASP A 138 1.36 -8.55 -1.17
N ASP A 139 1.78 -7.28 -1.22
CA ASP A 139 2.33 -6.58 -0.05
C ASP A 139 1.28 -6.40 1.06
N PHE A 140 0.04 -6.10 0.69
CA PHE A 140 -1.08 -6.02 1.64
C PHE A 140 -1.39 -7.37 2.28
N ASP A 141 -1.42 -8.46 1.50
CA ASP A 141 -1.62 -9.82 2.01
C ASP A 141 -0.54 -10.19 3.05
N GLN A 142 0.71 -9.82 2.82
CA GLN A 142 1.79 -10.04 3.78
C GLN A 142 1.59 -9.27 5.09
N ALA A 143 1.03 -8.06 5.04
CA ALA A 143 0.68 -7.29 6.22
C ALA A 143 -0.47 -7.96 7.01
N ILE A 144 -1.50 -8.45 6.31
CA ILE A 144 -2.61 -9.21 6.90
C ILE A 144 -2.10 -10.49 7.56
N ALA A 145 -1.28 -11.27 6.85
CA ALA A 145 -0.70 -12.51 7.37
C ALA A 145 0.14 -12.26 8.63
N TYR A 146 0.90 -11.16 8.65
CA TYR A 146 1.65 -10.74 9.83
C TYR A 146 0.70 -10.41 10.99
N ALA A 147 -0.33 -9.59 10.77
CA ALA A 147 -1.28 -9.20 11.80
C ALA A 147 -1.97 -10.43 12.41
N LEU A 148 -2.54 -11.31 11.59
CA LEU A 148 -3.23 -12.53 12.03
C LEU A 148 -2.34 -13.45 12.87
N LYS A 149 -1.04 -13.50 12.61
CA LYS A 149 -0.07 -14.31 13.35
C LYS A 149 0.33 -13.68 14.69
N ASN A 150 0.19 -12.37 14.85
CA ASN A 150 0.78 -11.62 15.96
C ASN A 150 -0.26 -10.94 16.87
N VAL A 151 -1.55 -11.05 16.58
CA VAL A 151 -2.64 -10.62 17.48
C VAL A 151 -3.32 -11.82 18.12
N ASP A 152 -3.88 -11.63 19.30
CA ASP A 152 -4.71 -12.67 19.95
C ASP A 152 -6.14 -12.61 19.38
N LEU A 153 -6.46 -13.55 18.51
CA LEU A 153 -7.77 -13.64 17.85
C LEU A 153 -8.94 -13.98 18.79
N ASN A 154 -8.67 -14.32 20.07
CA ASN A 154 -9.75 -14.50 21.06
C ASN A 154 -10.31 -13.16 21.54
N ASN A 155 -9.54 -12.07 21.39
CA ASN A 155 -9.93 -10.74 21.85
C ASN A 155 -9.75 -9.64 20.79
N THR A 156 -9.33 -10.00 19.56
CA THR A 156 -9.10 -9.06 18.46
C THR A 156 -9.94 -9.43 17.26
N LEU A 157 -10.79 -8.51 16.82
CA LEU A 157 -11.50 -8.63 15.55
C LEU A 157 -10.62 -8.09 14.42
N VAL A 158 -10.35 -8.91 13.40
CA VAL A 158 -9.67 -8.52 12.17
C VAL A 158 -10.68 -8.50 11.03
N ILE A 159 -10.82 -7.34 10.37
CA ILE A 159 -11.69 -7.16 9.20
C ILE A 159 -10.81 -6.83 8.00
N VAL A 160 -10.96 -7.58 6.91
CA VAL A 160 -10.32 -7.30 5.63
C VAL A 160 -11.41 -6.99 4.63
N THR A 161 -11.34 -5.81 4.03
CA THR A 161 -12.36 -5.34 3.07
C THR A 161 -11.76 -4.35 2.08
N ALA A 162 -12.44 -4.12 0.96
CA ALA A 162 -12.23 -2.94 0.14
C ALA A 162 -13.21 -1.84 0.58
N ASN A 163 -12.79 -0.58 0.46
CA ASN A 163 -13.67 0.59 0.69
C ASN A 163 -14.67 0.77 -0.47
N HIS A 164 -14.29 0.37 -1.69
CA HIS A 164 -15.13 0.30 -2.89
C HIS A 164 -14.58 -0.73 -3.88
N ALA A 165 -15.38 -1.12 -4.86
CA ALA A 165 -14.91 -1.84 -6.03
C ALA A 165 -14.24 -0.87 -7.02
N HIS A 166 -13.37 -1.38 -7.87
CA HIS A 166 -12.80 -0.62 -8.99
C HIS A 166 -13.29 -1.18 -10.33
N THR A 167 -12.89 -0.55 -11.44
CA THR A 167 -13.31 -0.95 -12.80
C THR A 167 -12.46 -2.06 -13.40
N SER A 168 -11.46 -2.56 -12.70
CA SER A 168 -10.70 -3.73 -13.12
C SER A 168 -11.54 -5.01 -13.06
N GLN A 169 -11.46 -5.82 -14.12
CA GLN A 169 -12.21 -7.06 -14.23
C GLN A 169 -11.34 -8.17 -14.81
N ILE A 170 -11.45 -9.37 -14.25
CA ILE A 170 -10.84 -10.58 -14.83
C ILE A 170 -11.79 -11.13 -15.89
N LEU A 171 -11.31 -11.26 -17.12
CA LEU A 171 -12.06 -11.72 -18.28
C LEU A 171 -11.44 -12.96 -18.92
N ASN A 172 -12.25 -13.73 -19.64
CA ASN A 172 -11.78 -14.91 -20.40
C ASN A 172 -10.99 -14.55 -21.66
N ALA A 173 -11.18 -13.33 -22.20
CA ALA A 173 -10.51 -12.85 -23.41
C ALA A 173 -10.42 -11.34 -23.42
N GLN A 174 -9.51 -10.79 -24.22
CA GLN A 174 -9.36 -9.35 -24.39
C GLN A 174 -10.65 -8.72 -24.93
N PRO A 175 -11.20 -7.68 -24.25
CA PRO A 175 -12.42 -7.01 -24.69
C PRO A 175 -12.18 -6.18 -25.97
N ALA A 176 -13.23 -5.94 -26.75
CA ALA A 176 -13.11 -5.18 -28.00
C ALA A 176 -12.98 -3.66 -27.79
N TYR A 177 -13.50 -3.14 -26.65
CA TYR A 177 -13.69 -1.71 -26.43
C TYR A 177 -13.11 -1.19 -25.11
N ALA A 178 -12.31 -1.98 -24.42
CA ALA A 178 -11.64 -1.56 -23.19
C ALA A 178 -10.16 -1.94 -23.24
N LEU A 179 -9.35 -1.20 -22.50
CA LEU A 179 -7.94 -1.54 -22.36
C LEU A 179 -7.81 -2.79 -21.49
N SER A 180 -6.81 -3.62 -21.77
CA SER A 180 -6.53 -4.84 -21.01
C SER A 180 -5.06 -5.19 -21.00
N THR A 181 -4.68 -5.98 -20.01
CA THR A 181 -3.38 -6.65 -19.94
C THR A 181 -3.62 -8.15 -19.96
N VAL A 182 -2.95 -8.87 -20.86
CA VAL A 182 -2.88 -10.34 -20.81
C VAL A 182 -1.68 -10.70 -19.96
N LEU A 183 -1.91 -11.39 -18.85
CA LEU A 183 -0.90 -11.82 -17.91
C LEU A 183 -0.61 -13.31 -18.05
N LYS A 184 0.63 -13.69 -17.82
CA LYS A 184 1.04 -15.09 -17.61
C LYS A 184 0.92 -15.41 -16.14
N THR A 185 0.07 -16.35 -15.79
CA THR A 185 -0.11 -16.83 -14.41
C THR A 185 0.93 -17.88 -14.02
N ALA A 186 1.08 -18.13 -12.72
CA ALA A 186 2.08 -19.07 -12.19
C ALA A 186 1.85 -20.53 -12.66
N ASP A 187 0.61 -20.91 -12.92
CA ASP A 187 0.24 -22.22 -13.48
C ASP A 187 0.45 -22.34 -14.99
N GLY A 188 0.93 -21.26 -15.62
CA GLY A 188 1.23 -21.25 -17.04
C GLY A 188 0.05 -20.92 -17.95
N THR A 189 -1.12 -20.54 -17.42
CA THR A 189 -2.27 -20.07 -18.20
C THR A 189 -2.21 -18.57 -18.46
N ASN A 190 -3.13 -18.05 -19.26
CA ASN A 190 -3.28 -16.63 -19.48
C ASN A 190 -4.47 -16.11 -18.64
N MET A 191 -4.29 -14.92 -18.06
CA MET A 191 -5.35 -14.18 -17.38
C MET A 191 -5.47 -12.80 -18.00
N VAL A 192 -6.66 -12.39 -18.37
CA VAL A 192 -6.92 -11.06 -18.91
C VAL A 192 -7.48 -10.17 -17.81
N VAL A 193 -6.84 -9.03 -17.57
CA VAL A 193 -7.37 -7.98 -16.70
C VAL A 193 -7.74 -6.78 -17.55
N SER A 194 -8.99 -6.38 -17.49
CA SER A 194 -9.55 -5.24 -18.24
C SER A 194 -9.76 -4.04 -17.31
N TYR A 195 -9.63 -2.84 -17.88
CA TYR A 195 -9.73 -1.58 -17.15
C TYR A 195 -10.72 -0.64 -17.84
N GLY A 196 -11.82 -0.31 -17.17
CA GLY A 196 -12.84 0.59 -17.68
C GLY A 196 -12.50 2.08 -17.57
N THR A 197 -11.50 2.44 -16.73
CA THR A 197 -11.12 3.85 -16.49
C THR A 197 -9.71 4.20 -16.95
N ALA A 198 -8.90 3.23 -17.38
CA ALA A 198 -7.56 3.51 -17.90
C ALA A 198 -7.64 4.23 -19.25
N GLN A 199 -6.74 5.18 -19.46
CA GLN A 199 -6.59 5.93 -20.72
C GLN A 199 -5.32 5.48 -21.44
N ASP A 200 -5.33 5.60 -22.77
CA ASP A 200 -4.17 5.32 -23.64
C ASP A 200 -3.00 6.29 -23.42
#